data_c6ea000fedc0854950c148c04420e38d
#
_entry.id   c6ea000fedc0854950c148c04420e38d
#
_cell.length_a   1.000
_cell.length_b   1.000
_cell.length_c   1.000
_cell.angle_alpha   90.00
_cell.angle_beta   90.00
_cell.angle_gamma   90.00
#
_symmetry.space_group_name_H-M   'P 1'
#
loop_
_entity.id
_entity.type
_entity.pdbx_description
1 polymer ?
#
loop_
_entity_poly.entity_id
_entity_poly.type
_entity_poly.pdbx_seq_one_letter_code
_entity_poly.pdbx_strand_id
1 'polypeptide(L)'
;MKNIFVVLILLFTLALKAQNKIYQPEREKINNLVHTKLKVDFNFAKSQLNGEAWITLTPHFYPTNKVTLDAKAFKINEVKVNNIIAAYNYSDNELTIELNKTYSKGEEYTVYVNYIARPEEVTQKGSENIKEAKGLYFIDPLEEDPEKPTQIWTQGETEASSCWFPTIDAPNQKTSQEIFMTVPSKFVTLSNGTLQSQIENNNGTRTDYWKMDQKHAPYLFFIGAGEFSVVNDTWNGKKVDYYVEPEYE
;
A
#
# COMPACT_ATOMS: atom_id res chain seq x y z
N MET A 1 41.27 43.41 -19.36
CA MET A 1 40.97 41.95 -19.23
C MET A 1 40.87 41.48 -17.77
N LYS A 2 41.76 41.88 -16.85
CA LYS A 2 41.69 41.49 -15.42
C LYS A 2 40.36 41.83 -14.74
N ASN A 3 39.79 43.00 -15.02
CA ASN A 3 38.55 43.47 -14.36
C ASN A 3 37.29 42.73 -14.85
N ILE A 4 37.29 42.23 -16.10
CA ILE A 4 36.20 41.44 -16.67
C ILE A 4 36.13 40.02 -15.99
N PHE A 5 37.31 39.48 -15.67
CA PHE A 5 37.41 38.17 -15.02
C PHE A 5 36.92 38.21 -13.58
N VAL A 6 37.17 39.29 -12.86
CA VAL A 6 36.67 39.50 -11.48
C VAL A 6 35.14 39.70 -11.46
N VAL A 7 34.60 40.44 -12.41
CA VAL A 7 33.11 40.60 -12.55
C VAL A 7 32.44 39.30 -12.89
N LEU A 8 33.02 38.45 -13.75
CA LEU A 8 32.50 37.12 -14.07
C LEU A 8 32.50 36.16 -12.89
N ILE A 9 33.58 36.19 -12.06
CA ILE A 9 33.66 35.37 -10.85
C ILE A 9 32.62 35.87 -9.81
N LEU A 10 32.40 37.16 -9.63
CA LEU A 10 31.38 37.72 -8.76
C LEU A 10 29.96 37.39 -9.22
N LEU A 11 29.68 37.35 -10.54
CA LEU A 11 28.40 36.93 -11.09
C LEU A 11 28.16 35.43 -10.91
N PHE A 12 29.21 34.61 -10.97
CA PHE A 12 29.10 33.16 -10.76
C PHE A 12 28.83 32.81 -9.28
N THR A 13 29.38 33.56 -8.32
CA THR A 13 29.10 33.40 -6.88
C THR A 13 27.69 33.85 -6.47
N LEU A 14 27.11 34.80 -7.22
CA LEU A 14 25.72 35.25 -7.01
C LEU A 14 24.69 34.23 -7.58
N ALA A 15 25.09 33.39 -8.53
CA ALA A 15 24.26 32.33 -9.10
C ALA A 15 24.18 31.08 -8.20
N LEU A 16 25.11 30.92 -7.26
CA LEU A 16 25.07 29.84 -6.26
C LEU A 16 24.12 30.23 -5.09
N LYS A 17 22.89 30.57 -5.38
CA LYS A 17 21.85 30.45 -4.36
C LYS A 17 21.68 28.97 -4.08
N ALA A 18 22.32 28.50 -3.04
CA ALA A 18 21.92 27.24 -2.42
C ALA A 18 20.42 27.36 -2.18
N GLN A 19 19.62 26.56 -2.89
CA GLN A 19 18.21 26.44 -2.55
C GLN A 19 18.20 25.97 -1.09
N ASN A 20 17.81 26.85 -0.19
CA ASN A 20 17.49 26.47 1.17
C ASN A 20 16.29 25.51 1.06
N LYS A 21 16.57 24.21 0.87
CA LYS A 21 15.55 23.20 1.05
C LYS A 21 15.09 23.34 2.47
N ILE A 22 13.86 23.80 2.65
CA ILE A 22 13.22 23.80 3.96
C ILE A 22 13.26 22.35 4.43
N TYR A 23 13.93 22.12 5.56
CA TYR A 23 13.95 20.80 6.19
C TYR A 23 12.51 20.40 6.50
N GLN A 24 12.05 19.31 5.92
CA GLN A 24 10.78 18.70 6.25
C GLN A 24 11.08 17.54 7.20
N PRO A 25 10.77 17.66 8.48
CA PRO A 25 10.97 16.56 9.42
C PRO A 25 10.05 15.40 9.07
N GLU A 26 10.50 14.20 9.35
CA GLU A 26 9.67 12.99 9.34
C GLU A 26 8.46 13.20 10.25
N ARG A 27 7.28 12.62 9.86
CA ARG A 27 6.08 12.64 10.71
C ARG A 27 6.38 11.97 12.06
N GLU A 28 5.89 12.58 13.14
CA GLU A 28 6.08 12.03 14.48
C GLU A 28 5.56 10.59 14.58
N LYS A 29 6.40 9.69 15.09
CA LYS A 29 6.07 8.29 15.25
C LYS A 29 5.37 8.05 16.58
N ILE A 30 4.05 8.13 16.59
CA ILE A 30 3.19 7.92 17.78
C ILE A 30 2.94 6.43 18.02
N ASN A 31 2.65 5.68 16.96
CA ASN A 31 2.36 4.25 16.98
C ASN A 31 3.33 3.47 16.08
N ASN A 32 3.56 2.21 16.42
CA ASN A 32 4.23 1.24 15.57
C ASN A 32 3.21 0.29 14.99
N LEU A 33 3.33 -0.03 13.71
CA LEU A 33 2.69 -1.19 13.11
C LEU A 33 3.35 -2.47 13.64
N VAL A 34 2.54 -3.49 13.94
CA VAL A 34 3.00 -4.81 14.38
C VAL A 34 2.66 -5.87 13.36
N HIS A 35 1.40 -5.93 12.95
CA HIS A 35 0.87 -6.89 11.99
C HIS A 35 -0.28 -6.27 11.18
N THR A 36 -0.34 -6.60 9.90
CA THR A 36 -1.40 -6.16 8.98
C THR A 36 -2.01 -7.38 8.30
N LYS A 37 -3.31 -7.60 8.52
CA LYS A 37 -4.09 -8.62 7.83
C LYS A 37 -5.13 -7.95 6.96
N LEU A 38 -5.20 -8.35 5.69
CA LEU A 38 -6.12 -7.83 4.71
C LEU A 38 -6.99 -8.95 4.12
N LYS A 39 -8.27 -8.67 3.90
CA LYS A 39 -9.11 -9.40 2.96
C LYS A 39 -9.57 -8.44 1.89
N VAL A 40 -9.32 -8.77 0.64
CA VAL A 40 -9.61 -7.90 -0.49
C VAL A 40 -10.31 -8.66 -1.61
N ASP A 41 -11.24 -7.99 -2.26
CA ASP A 41 -11.82 -8.35 -3.54
C ASP A 41 -11.90 -7.12 -4.45
N PHE A 42 -12.14 -7.31 -5.73
CA PHE A 42 -12.01 -6.27 -6.74
C PHE A 42 -13.28 -6.08 -7.54
N ASN A 43 -13.73 -4.85 -7.64
CA ASN A 43 -14.77 -4.44 -8.56
C ASN A 43 -14.13 -3.89 -9.84
N PHE A 44 -13.91 -4.76 -10.82
CA PHE A 44 -13.29 -4.40 -12.10
C PHE A 44 -14.08 -3.31 -12.85
N ALA A 45 -15.41 -3.38 -12.85
CA ALA A 45 -16.25 -2.42 -13.55
C ALA A 45 -16.13 -0.98 -13.00
N LYS A 46 -15.65 -0.82 -11.76
CA LYS A 46 -15.47 0.50 -11.14
C LYS A 46 -14.01 0.80 -10.81
N SER A 47 -13.09 -0.10 -11.11
CA SER A 47 -11.68 -0.02 -10.70
C SER A 47 -11.55 0.29 -9.21
N GLN A 48 -12.25 -0.49 -8.36
CA GLN A 48 -12.30 -0.32 -6.91
C GLN A 48 -11.90 -1.60 -6.19
N LEU A 49 -11.34 -1.45 -5.00
CA LEU A 49 -11.05 -2.55 -4.08
C LEU A 49 -12.01 -2.47 -2.89
N ASN A 50 -12.72 -3.57 -2.61
CA ASN A 50 -13.43 -3.76 -1.35
C ASN A 50 -12.48 -4.41 -0.36
N GLY A 51 -12.30 -3.80 0.81
CA GLY A 51 -11.31 -4.23 1.77
C GLY A 51 -11.84 -4.37 3.20
N GLU A 52 -11.31 -5.37 3.88
CA GLU A 52 -11.32 -5.50 5.32
C GLU A 52 -9.88 -5.53 5.81
N ALA A 53 -9.50 -4.62 6.70
CA ALA A 53 -8.16 -4.55 7.28
C ALA A 53 -8.21 -4.75 8.80
N TRP A 54 -7.34 -5.62 9.32
CA TRP A 54 -7.03 -5.75 10.74
C TRP A 54 -5.58 -5.31 10.92
N ILE A 55 -5.40 -4.19 11.61
CA ILE A 55 -4.10 -3.56 11.81
C ILE A 55 -3.78 -3.60 13.30
N THR A 56 -2.81 -4.42 13.67
CA THR A 56 -2.31 -4.49 15.04
C THR A 56 -1.21 -3.46 15.24
N LEU A 57 -1.37 -2.65 16.29
CA LEU A 57 -0.48 -1.55 16.62
C LEU A 57 -0.09 -1.57 18.10
N THR A 58 0.98 -0.85 18.42
CA THR A 58 1.40 -0.57 19.79
C THR A 58 1.90 0.88 19.90
N PRO A 59 1.69 1.61 20.99
CA PRO A 59 2.29 2.92 21.19
C PRO A 59 3.82 2.88 21.11
N HIS A 60 4.43 3.87 20.44
CA HIS A 60 5.88 3.90 20.27
C HIS A 60 6.61 4.25 21.57
N PHE A 61 6.31 5.37 22.17
CA PHE A 61 6.91 5.84 23.44
C PHE A 61 5.88 6.23 24.48
N TYR A 62 4.98 7.15 24.14
CA TYR A 62 4.01 7.73 25.07
C TYR A 62 2.68 7.01 24.99
N PRO A 63 1.94 6.92 26.10
CA PRO A 63 0.57 6.42 26.07
C PRO A 63 -0.28 7.21 25.08
N THR A 64 -1.17 6.52 24.36
CA THR A 64 -2.08 7.14 23.42
C THR A 64 -3.48 6.55 23.52
N ASN A 65 -4.49 7.39 23.26
CA ASN A 65 -5.89 7.01 23.13
C ASN A 65 -6.42 7.26 21.71
N LYS A 66 -5.52 7.55 20.75
CA LYS A 66 -5.86 7.81 19.35
C LYS A 66 -4.86 7.16 18.41
N VAL A 67 -5.33 6.83 17.22
CA VAL A 67 -4.46 6.45 16.09
C VAL A 67 -4.95 7.13 14.83
N THR A 68 -4.02 7.61 14.00
CA THR A 68 -4.31 8.12 12.66
C THR A 68 -3.67 7.19 11.65
N LEU A 69 -4.47 6.73 10.69
CA LEU A 69 -4.07 5.94 9.54
C LEU A 69 -4.23 6.78 8.28
N ASP A 70 -3.30 6.65 7.36
CA ASP A 70 -3.43 7.16 6.01
C ASP A 70 -4.41 6.27 5.24
N ALA A 71 -5.37 6.87 4.53
CA ALA A 71 -6.43 6.18 3.81
C ALA A 71 -6.92 7.08 2.65
N LYS A 72 -6.24 7.03 1.51
CA LYS A 72 -6.44 7.99 0.41
C LYS A 72 -7.61 7.58 -0.48
N ALA A 73 -8.57 8.49 -0.65
CA ALA A 73 -9.78 8.32 -1.45
C ALA A 73 -10.63 7.09 -1.05
N PHE A 74 -10.79 6.84 0.26
CA PHE A 74 -11.60 5.73 0.75
C PHE A 74 -13.04 6.13 1.04
N LYS A 75 -13.93 5.15 0.90
CA LYS A 75 -15.22 5.14 1.58
C LYS A 75 -15.11 4.21 2.79
N ILE A 76 -15.17 4.78 3.99
CA ILE A 76 -15.14 4.01 5.24
C ILE A 76 -16.57 3.53 5.56
N ASN A 77 -16.73 2.22 5.74
CA ASN A 77 -18.02 1.61 6.07
C ASN A 77 -18.15 1.31 7.56
N GLU A 78 -17.09 0.80 8.21
CA GLU A 78 -17.08 0.44 9.61
C GLU A 78 -15.67 0.54 10.20
N VAL A 79 -15.57 0.97 11.45
CA VAL A 79 -14.32 0.97 12.22
C VAL A 79 -14.55 0.36 13.59
N LYS A 80 -13.65 -0.54 14.00
CA LYS A 80 -13.67 -1.17 15.34
C LYS A 80 -12.27 -1.13 15.96
N VAL A 81 -12.21 -1.07 17.28
CA VAL A 81 -10.98 -1.30 18.06
C VAL A 81 -11.23 -2.51 18.97
N ASN A 82 -10.41 -3.56 18.83
CA ASN A 82 -10.56 -4.82 19.55
C ASN A 82 -12.01 -5.37 19.46
N ASN A 83 -12.59 -5.36 18.25
CA ASN A 83 -13.95 -5.79 17.92
C ASN A 83 -15.08 -4.93 18.49
N ILE A 84 -14.80 -3.77 19.10
CA ILE A 84 -15.80 -2.82 19.60
C ILE A 84 -15.89 -1.66 18.61
N ILE A 85 -17.11 -1.26 18.20
CA ILE A 85 -17.32 -0.11 17.31
C ILE A 85 -16.65 1.13 17.92
N ALA A 86 -15.87 1.82 17.09
CA ALA A 86 -15.09 2.98 17.49
C ALA A 86 -15.57 4.25 16.80
N ALA A 87 -15.53 5.37 17.52
CA ALA A 87 -15.69 6.69 16.92
C ALA A 87 -14.46 7.04 16.07
N TYR A 88 -14.69 7.63 14.91
CA TYR A 88 -13.63 8.06 14.03
C TYR A 88 -13.98 9.35 13.30
N ASN A 89 -12.97 10.03 12.82
CA ASN A 89 -13.08 11.11 11.85
C ASN A 89 -12.29 10.73 10.60
N TYR A 90 -12.88 10.93 9.43
CA TYR A 90 -12.19 10.72 8.15
C TYR A 90 -12.25 12.01 7.34
N SER A 91 -11.10 12.66 7.19
CA SER A 91 -10.93 13.89 6.42
C SER A 91 -9.49 13.97 5.88
N ASP A 92 -9.31 14.67 4.78
CA ASP A 92 -7.98 14.94 4.19
C ASP A 92 -7.13 13.67 3.95
N ASN A 93 -7.80 12.56 3.60
CA ASN A 93 -7.17 11.25 3.41
C ASN A 93 -6.58 10.62 4.69
N GLU A 94 -6.95 11.13 5.85
CA GLU A 94 -6.57 10.59 7.15
C GLU A 94 -7.79 10.03 7.90
N LEU A 95 -7.63 8.83 8.46
CA LEU A 95 -8.59 8.18 9.31
C LEU A 95 -8.10 8.23 10.77
N THR A 96 -8.61 9.18 11.54
CA THR A 96 -8.31 9.31 12.98
C THR A 96 -9.36 8.56 13.79
N ILE A 97 -8.92 7.64 14.64
CA ILE A 97 -9.76 6.70 15.39
C ILE A 97 -9.53 6.92 16.88
N GLU A 98 -10.63 7.05 17.64
CA GLU A 98 -10.59 7.08 19.10
C GLU A 98 -10.46 5.64 19.63
N LEU A 99 -9.44 5.40 20.44
CA LEU A 99 -9.25 4.10 21.06
C LEU A 99 -10.18 3.91 22.27
N ASN A 100 -10.55 2.68 22.57
CA ASN A 100 -11.46 2.34 23.66
C ASN A 100 -10.88 2.55 25.07
N LYS A 101 -9.56 2.80 25.17
CA LYS A 101 -8.82 3.20 26.37
C LYS A 101 -7.51 3.86 25.96
N THR A 102 -6.78 4.39 26.93
CA THR A 102 -5.37 4.75 26.73
C THR A 102 -4.51 3.49 26.77
N TYR A 103 -3.70 3.27 25.72
CA TYR A 103 -2.72 2.19 25.63
C TYR A 103 -1.34 2.73 25.93
N SER A 104 -0.55 1.95 26.64
CA SER A 104 0.85 2.23 26.98
C SER A 104 1.81 1.45 26.08
N LYS A 105 3.07 1.85 26.05
CA LYS A 105 4.12 1.12 25.32
C LYS A 105 4.14 -0.35 25.71
N GLY A 106 4.12 -1.23 24.69
CA GLY A 106 4.10 -2.70 24.87
C GLY A 106 2.70 -3.30 24.97
N GLU A 107 1.65 -2.49 25.13
CA GLU A 107 0.28 -2.97 24.95
C GLU A 107 -0.08 -2.94 23.47
N GLU A 108 -0.71 -3.99 22.97
CA GLU A 108 -1.18 -4.08 21.61
C GLU A 108 -2.69 -3.85 21.53
N TYR A 109 -3.13 -3.29 20.41
CA TYR A 109 -4.54 -3.17 20.04
C TYR A 109 -4.69 -3.39 18.55
N THR A 110 -5.86 -3.88 18.14
CA THR A 110 -6.16 -4.12 16.73
C THR A 110 -7.28 -3.19 16.28
N VAL A 111 -7.01 -2.44 15.23
CA VAL A 111 -7.99 -1.65 14.50
C VAL A 111 -8.52 -2.48 13.34
N TYR A 112 -9.83 -2.61 13.24
CA TYR A 112 -10.53 -3.16 12.09
C TYR A 112 -11.15 -2.03 11.29
N VAL A 113 -10.97 -2.06 9.97
CA VAL A 113 -11.59 -1.13 9.04
C VAL A 113 -12.23 -1.91 7.89
N ASN A 114 -13.52 -1.71 7.65
CA ASN A 114 -14.19 -2.11 6.42
C ASN A 114 -14.31 -0.89 5.51
N TYR A 115 -13.83 -1.00 4.27
CA TYR A 115 -13.67 0.13 3.38
C TYR A 115 -13.82 -0.23 1.90
N ILE A 116 -13.99 0.80 1.08
CA ILE A 116 -13.82 0.74 -0.38
C ILE A 116 -12.70 1.72 -0.73
N ALA A 117 -11.61 1.21 -1.32
CA ALA A 117 -10.56 2.04 -1.90
C ALA A 117 -10.91 2.39 -3.36
N ARG A 118 -10.65 3.65 -3.74
CA ARG A 118 -10.95 4.21 -5.06
C ARG A 118 -9.70 4.81 -5.68
N PRO A 119 -8.76 3.98 -6.16
CA PRO A 119 -7.47 4.46 -6.63
C PRO A 119 -7.58 5.47 -7.78
N GLU A 120 -8.63 5.39 -8.60
CA GLU A 120 -8.86 6.35 -9.69
C GLU A 120 -9.27 7.76 -9.21
N GLU A 121 -9.72 7.90 -7.95
CA GLU A 121 -10.08 9.19 -7.35
C GLU A 121 -8.89 9.84 -6.62
N VAL A 122 -7.73 9.16 -6.54
CA VAL A 122 -6.54 9.71 -5.89
C VAL A 122 -5.91 10.82 -6.73
N THR A 123 -5.75 11.99 -6.15
CA THR A 123 -5.19 13.18 -6.82
C THR A 123 -3.71 13.44 -6.52
N GLN A 124 -3.04 12.51 -5.85
CA GLN A 124 -1.64 12.65 -5.48
C GLN A 124 -0.72 12.60 -6.70
N LYS A 125 0.19 13.57 -6.80
CA LYS A 125 1.26 13.53 -7.80
C LYS A 125 2.26 12.44 -7.44
N GLY A 126 2.61 11.63 -8.41
CA GLY A 126 3.70 10.67 -8.32
C GLY A 126 5.09 11.31 -8.42
N SER A 127 6.10 10.48 -8.59
CA SER A 127 7.48 10.89 -8.90
C SER A 127 7.61 11.31 -10.37
N GLU A 128 8.80 11.75 -10.78
CA GLU A 128 9.09 12.05 -12.20
C GLU A 128 8.84 10.84 -13.13
N ASN A 129 9.01 9.63 -12.62
CA ASN A 129 8.85 8.38 -13.38
C ASN A 129 7.43 7.80 -13.28
N ILE A 130 6.74 8.04 -12.16
CA ILE A 130 5.36 7.57 -11.91
C ILE A 130 4.49 8.81 -11.75
N LYS A 131 3.88 9.25 -12.85
CA LYS A 131 3.12 10.51 -12.89
C LYS A 131 1.89 10.52 -11.98
N GLU A 132 1.26 9.35 -11.78
CA GLU A 132 0.06 9.16 -10.98
C GLU A 132 0.33 8.12 -9.89
N ALA A 133 0.36 8.53 -8.62
CA ALA A 133 0.58 7.63 -7.49
C ALA A 133 -0.74 7.06 -6.98
N LYS A 134 -1.38 6.21 -7.78
CA LYS A 134 -2.67 5.56 -7.45
C LYS A 134 -2.53 4.39 -6.47
N GLY A 135 -1.32 3.87 -6.30
CA GLY A 135 -1.01 2.74 -5.43
C GLY A 135 -1.53 1.38 -5.92
N LEU A 136 -2.72 1.31 -6.49
CA LEU A 136 -3.33 0.15 -7.11
C LEU A 136 -3.76 0.51 -8.53
N TYR A 137 -3.38 -0.32 -9.48
CA TYR A 137 -3.60 -0.12 -10.92
C TYR A 137 -4.46 -1.24 -11.47
N PHE A 138 -5.50 -0.87 -12.22
CA PHE A 138 -6.35 -1.76 -13.00
C PHE A 138 -5.98 -1.60 -14.47
N ILE A 139 -5.53 -2.67 -15.10
CA ILE A 139 -5.17 -2.71 -16.51
C ILE A 139 -6.27 -3.45 -17.25
N ASP A 140 -6.84 -2.80 -18.25
CA ASP A 140 -7.96 -3.29 -19.06
C ASP A 140 -9.05 -4.02 -18.24
N PRO A 141 -9.63 -3.37 -17.21
CA PRO A 141 -10.55 -4.02 -16.28
C PRO A 141 -11.86 -4.49 -16.91
N LEU A 142 -12.19 -4.02 -18.11
CA LEU A 142 -13.43 -4.35 -18.84
C LEU A 142 -13.20 -5.29 -20.01
N GLU A 143 -11.95 -5.77 -20.23
CA GLU A 143 -11.57 -6.64 -21.35
C GLU A 143 -11.93 -6.01 -22.72
N GLU A 144 -11.68 -4.69 -22.87
CA GLU A 144 -12.01 -3.92 -24.09
C GLU A 144 -10.86 -3.91 -25.11
N ASP A 145 -9.61 -4.11 -24.65
CA ASP A 145 -8.41 -4.07 -25.49
C ASP A 145 -7.83 -5.49 -25.63
N PRO A 146 -8.02 -6.17 -26.78
CA PRO A 146 -7.55 -7.56 -26.97
C PRO A 146 -6.02 -7.70 -26.93
N GLU A 147 -5.27 -6.58 -27.01
CA GLU A 147 -3.81 -6.57 -26.91
C GLU A 147 -3.32 -6.45 -25.47
N LYS A 148 -4.23 -6.26 -24.50
CA LYS A 148 -3.90 -6.10 -23.08
C LYS A 148 -4.58 -7.13 -22.21
N PRO A 149 -3.85 -7.98 -21.51
CA PRO A 149 -4.45 -8.88 -20.54
C PRO A 149 -5.00 -8.11 -19.34
N THR A 150 -6.19 -8.51 -18.87
CA THR A 150 -6.76 -7.94 -17.64
C THR A 150 -5.92 -8.32 -16.46
N GLN A 151 -5.42 -7.31 -15.76
CA GLN A 151 -4.59 -7.47 -14.58
C GLN A 151 -4.74 -6.32 -13.59
N ILE A 152 -4.38 -6.59 -12.35
CA ILE A 152 -4.21 -5.61 -11.29
C ILE A 152 -2.84 -5.80 -10.65
N TRP A 153 -2.22 -4.70 -10.25
CA TRP A 153 -0.97 -4.71 -9.52
C TRP A 153 -0.80 -3.43 -8.69
N THR A 154 0.08 -3.48 -7.70
CA THR A 154 0.32 -2.35 -6.80
C THR A 154 1.74 -1.81 -6.91
N GLN A 155 1.87 -0.48 -6.72
CA GLN A 155 3.13 0.21 -6.55
C GLN A 155 3.01 1.16 -5.36
N GLY A 156 3.75 0.86 -4.29
CA GLY A 156 3.63 1.56 -3.01
C GLY A 156 4.56 2.75 -2.82
N GLU A 157 5.61 2.92 -3.64
CA GLU A 157 6.54 4.03 -3.51
C GLU A 157 5.90 5.37 -3.96
N THR A 158 6.10 6.46 -3.26
CA THR A 158 6.83 6.54 -1.99
C THR A 158 5.92 6.30 -0.77
N GLU A 159 4.66 6.73 -0.82
CA GLU A 159 3.61 6.64 0.19
C GLU A 159 2.26 6.39 -0.51
N ALA A 160 2.22 5.39 -1.42
CA ALA A 160 1.05 5.07 -2.22
C ALA A 160 0.33 3.79 -1.77
N SER A 161 0.83 3.08 -0.76
CA SER A 161 0.14 1.93 -0.18
C SER A 161 -1.17 2.32 0.50
N SER A 162 -1.23 3.50 1.08
CA SER A 162 -2.45 4.08 1.65
C SER A 162 -3.53 4.43 0.62
N CYS A 163 -3.27 4.24 -0.68
CA CYS A 163 -4.29 4.35 -1.73
C CYS A 163 -5.14 3.08 -1.87
N TRP A 164 -4.72 1.94 -1.27
CA TRP A 164 -5.46 0.68 -1.41
C TRP A 164 -5.70 -0.06 -0.08
N PHE A 165 -4.96 0.23 0.99
CA PHE A 165 -5.30 -0.23 2.35
C PHE A 165 -4.96 0.84 3.39
N PRO A 166 -5.74 0.95 4.51
CA PRO A 166 -5.44 1.91 5.57
C PRO A 166 -4.17 1.48 6.31
N THR A 167 -3.21 2.40 6.50
CA THR A 167 -1.94 2.11 7.16
C THR A 167 -1.29 3.38 7.70
N ILE A 168 -0.20 3.27 8.43
CA ILE A 168 0.73 4.38 8.64
C ILE A 168 1.76 4.29 7.53
N ASP A 169 1.55 5.04 6.45
CA ASP A 169 2.33 4.94 5.22
C ASP A 169 3.64 5.73 5.32
N ALA A 170 4.57 5.20 6.09
CA ALA A 170 5.86 5.79 6.36
C ALA A 170 6.97 4.73 6.32
N PRO A 171 8.15 5.04 5.78
CA PRO A 171 9.25 4.09 5.59
C PRO A 171 9.86 3.59 6.93
N ASN A 172 9.65 4.33 8.02
CA ASN A 172 10.10 3.96 9.36
C ASN A 172 9.12 3.00 10.09
N GLN A 173 8.02 2.61 9.45
CA GLN A 173 7.09 1.59 9.93
C GLN A 173 7.46 0.22 9.37
N LYS A 174 7.25 -0.82 10.18
CA LYS A 174 7.46 -2.21 9.73
C LYS A 174 6.38 -3.11 10.33
N THR A 175 5.77 -3.91 9.46
CA THR A 175 4.67 -4.82 9.81
C THR A 175 4.84 -6.16 9.11
N SER A 176 4.44 -7.25 9.75
CA SER A 176 4.21 -8.53 9.06
C SER A 176 2.89 -8.50 8.33
N GLN A 177 2.69 -9.42 7.39
CA GLN A 177 1.59 -9.33 6.43
C GLN A 177 0.84 -10.66 6.29
N GLU A 178 -0.49 -10.57 6.25
CA GLU A 178 -1.38 -11.61 5.75
C GLU A 178 -2.35 -10.99 4.74
N ILE A 179 -2.49 -11.58 3.56
CA ILE A 179 -3.45 -11.13 2.54
C ILE A 179 -4.31 -12.31 2.06
N PHE A 180 -5.62 -12.15 2.17
CA PHE A 180 -6.63 -13.00 1.56
C PHE A 180 -7.19 -12.27 0.34
N MET A 181 -6.84 -12.73 -0.85
CA MET A 181 -7.17 -12.09 -2.11
C MET A 181 -8.20 -12.92 -2.87
N THR A 182 -9.42 -12.37 -3.03
CA THR A 182 -10.47 -13.03 -3.80
C THR A 182 -10.48 -12.48 -5.22
N VAL A 183 -10.27 -13.38 -6.18
CA VAL A 183 -10.14 -13.07 -7.62
C VAL A 183 -10.92 -14.06 -8.46
N PRO A 184 -11.23 -13.78 -9.75
CA PRO A 184 -11.70 -14.77 -10.70
C PRO A 184 -10.79 -16.01 -10.70
N SER A 185 -11.38 -17.23 -10.74
CA SER A 185 -10.61 -18.47 -10.65
C SER A 185 -9.59 -18.66 -11.78
N LYS A 186 -9.77 -17.96 -12.91
CA LYS A 186 -8.82 -17.93 -14.03
C LYS A 186 -7.53 -17.16 -13.74
N PHE A 187 -7.52 -16.26 -12.76
CA PHE A 187 -6.38 -15.42 -12.46
C PHE A 187 -5.33 -16.13 -11.62
N VAL A 188 -4.08 -15.84 -11.92
CA VAL A 188 -2.94 -16.15 -11.06
C VAL A 188 -2.69 -14.97 -10.14
N THR A 189 -2.40 -15.23 -8.86
CA THR A 189 -2.09 -14.18 -7.88
C THR A 189 -0.64 -14.23 -7.45
N LEU A 190 -0.10 -13.08 -7.07
CA LEU A 190 1.21 -12.92 -6.46
C LEU A 190 1.15 -11.89 -5.34
N SER A 191 1.82 -12.19 -4.22
CA SER A 191 2.03 -11.24 -3.13
C SER A 191 3.35 -11.51 -2.41
N ASN A 192 3.71 -10.65 -1.46
CA ASN A 192 4.87 -10.87 -0.62
C ASN A 192 4.72 -12.14 0.22
N GLY A 193 5.83 -12.84 0.45
CA GLY A 193 5.88 -14.03 1.29
C GLY A 193 5.58 -15.31 0.52
N THR A 194 4.79 -16.19 1.10
CA THR A 194 4.46 -17.51 0.53
C THR A 194 2.96 -17.73 0.45
N LEU A 195 2.53 -18.36 -0.64
CA LEU A 195 1.15 -18.82 -0.80
C LEU A 195 0.89 -19.96 0.19
N GLN A 196 -0.11 -19.78 1.04
CA GLN A 196 -0.48 -20.75 2.08
C GLN A 196 -1.62 -21.67 1.64
N SER A 197 -2.62 -21.11 0.95
CA SER A 197 -3.77 -21.86 0.45
C SER A 197 -4.47 -21.16 -0.70
N GLN A 198 -5.19 -21.94 -1.50
CA GLN A 198 -6.10 -21.47 -2.53
C GLN A 198 -7.42 -22.21 -2.34
N ILE A 199 -8.52 -21.48 -2.21
CA ILE A 199 -9.84 -22.04 -1.90
C ILE A 199 -10.85 -21.54 -2.93
N GLU A 200 -11.43 -22.46 -3.71
CA GLU A 200 -12.50 -22.15 -4.66
C GLU A 200 -13.79 -21.80 -3.91
N ASN A 201 -14.45 -20.71 -4.34
CA ASN A 201 -15.66 -20.18 -3.68
C ASN A 201 -16.97 -20.70 -4.33
N ASN A 202 -16.90 -21.61 -5.32
CA ASN A 202 -18.05 -22.17 -6.06
C ASN A 202 -18.94 -21.14 -6.80
N ASN A 203 -18.42 -19.92 -7.03
CA ASN A 203 -19.09 -18.84 -7.76
C ASN A 203 -18.24 -18.27 -8.90
N GLY A 204 -17.23 -19.03 -9.35
CA GLY A 204 -16.26 -18.60 -10.36
C GLY A 204 -15.12 -17.72 -9.80
N THR A 205 -15.04 -17.59 -8.47
CA THR A 205 -13.92 -16.91 -7.80
C THR A 205 -13.16 -17.87 -6.90
N ARG A 206 -11.92 -17.51 -6.60
CA ARG A 206 -11.03 -18.21 -5.68
C ARG A 206 -10.47 -17.21 -4.68
N THR A 207 -10.23 -17.67 -3.44
CA THR A 207 -9.52 -16.88 -2.42
C THR A 207 -8.14 -17.48 -2.19
N ASP A 208 -7.11 -16.69 -2.44
CA ASP A 208 -5.72 -17.04 -2.25
C ASP A 208 -5.19 -16.37 -0.98
N TYR A 209 -4.58 -17.17 -0.09
CA TYR A 209 -3.99 -16.68 1.16
C TYR A 209 -2.47 -16.63 1.06
N TRP A 210 -1.94 -15.43 1.15
CA TRP A 210 -0.51 -15.14 1.16
C TRP A 210 -0.06 -14.66 2.55
N LYS A 211 1.14 -15.06 2.98
CA LYS A 211 1.69 -14.70 4.29
C LYS A 211 3.16 -14.35 4.21
N MET A 212 3.54 -13.26 4.88
CA MET A 212 4.91 -12.81 5.07
C MET A 212 5.15 -12.47 6.54
N ASP A 213 5.96 -13.30 7.23
CA ASP A 213 6.28 -13.13 8.66
C ASP A 213 7.38 -12.07 8.88
N GLN A 214 8.27 -11.86 7.88
CA GLN A 214 9.30 -10.83 7.97
C GLN A 214 8.66 -9.45 7.87
N LYS A 215 8.95 -8.62 8.89
CA LYS A 215 8.42 -7.26 8.95
C LYS A 215 9.09 -6.38 7.90
N HIS A 216 8.29 -5.70 7.10
CA HIS A 216 8.72 -4.76 6.06
C HIS A 216 7.85 -3.49 6.06
N ALA A 217 8.32 -2.45 5.37
CA ALA A 217 7.60 -1.19 5.31
C ALA A 217 6.33 -1.30 4.44
N PRO A 218 5.28 -0.51 4.73
CA PRO A 218 4.03 -0.54 3.96
C PRO A 218 4.21 -0.35 2.46
N TYR A 219 5.12 0.53 2.02
CA TYR A 219 5.35 0.78 0.59
C TYR A 219 5.86 -0.46 -0.18
N LEU A 220 6.32 -1.50 0.52
CA LEU A 220 6.75 -2.77 -0.07
C LEU A 220 5.63 -3.81 -0.18
N PHE A 221 4.43 -3.51 0.32
CA PHE A 221 3.28 -4.39 0.14
C PHE A 221 2.93 -4.49 -1.33
N PHE A 222 2.87 -5.72 -1.82
CA PHE A 222 2.58 -6.01 -3.21
C PHE A 222 1.41 -6.99 -3.33
N ILE A 223 0.50 -6.70 -4.23
CA ILE A 223 -0.46 -7.64 -4.79
C ILE A 223 -0.42 -7.53 -6.32
N GLY A 224 -0.51 -8.69 -6.97
CA GLY A 224 -0.71 -8.80 -8.40
C GLY A 224 -1.72 -9.90 -8.67
N ALA A 225 -2.63 -9.70 -9.63
CA ALA A 225 -3.54 -10.71 -10.10
C ALA A 225 -3.87 -10.48 -11.57
N GLY A 226 -3.92 -11.55 -12.36
CA GLY A 226 -4.19 -11.49 -13.79
C GLY A 226 -4.05 -12.84 -14.45
N GLU A 227 -4.23 -12.86 -15.75
CA GLU A 227 -4.00 -14.03 -16.58
C GLU A 227 -2.50 -14.17 -16.87
N PHE A 228 -1.73 -14.64 -15.89
CA PHE A 228 -0.29 -14.84 -16.01
C PHE A 228 0.06 -16.29 -16.25
N SER A 229 1.06 -16.53 -17.10
CA SER A 229 1.83 -17.77 -17.13
C SER A 229 2.93 -17.76 -16.08
N VAL A 230 3.19 -18.93 -15.47
CA VAL A 230 4.22 -19.05 -14.43
C VAL A 230 5.34 -19.95 -14.95
N VAL A 231 6.45 -19.33 -15.35
CA VAL A 231 7.66 -20.04 -15.78
C VAL A 231 8.49 -20.39 -14.56
N ASN A 232 8.73 -21.69 -14.36
CA ASN A 232 9.43 -22.17 -13.16
C ASN A 232 10.92 -22.40 -13.48
N ASP A 233 11.79 -21.97 -12.59
CA ASP A 233 13.24 -22.18 -12.63
C ASP A 233 13.76 -22.55 -11.23
N THR A 234 15.03 -22.91 -11.16
CA THR A 234 15.69 -23.25 -9.89
C THR A 234 17.10 -22.68 -9.84
N TRP A 235 17.40 -21.93 -8.79
CA TRP A 235 18.74 -21.42 -8.53
C TRP A 235 19.23 -21.83 -7.16
N ASN A 236 20.38 -22.50 -7.07
CA ASN A 236 20.95 -23.01 -5.81
C ASN A 236 19.96 -23.79 -4.94
N GLY A 237 19.11 -24.65 -5.58
CA GLY A 237 18.09 -25.44 -4.88
C GLY A 237 16.87 -24.63 -4.41
N LYS A 238 16.78 -23.37 -4.75
CA LYS A 238 15.61 -22.51 -4.48
C LYS A 238 14.77 -22.39 -5.73
N LYS A 239 13.45 -22.48 -5.55
CA LYS A 239 12.46 -22.22 -6.60
C LYS A 239 12.53 -20.75 -7.00
N VAL A 240 12.54 -20.49 -8.32
CA VAL A 240 12.46 -19.17 -8.93
C VAL A 240 11.31 -19.20 -9.93
N ASP A 241 10.32 -18.35 -9.72
CA ASP A 241 9.16 -18.27 -10.59
C ASP A 241 9.13 -16.89 -11.28
N TYR A 242 8.87 -16.92 -12.58
CA TYR A 242 8.65 -15.73 -13.38
C TYR A 242 7.16 -15.68 -13.76
N TYR A 243 6.50 -14.59 -13.42
CA TYR A 243 5.12 -14.33 -13.77
C TYR A 243 5.12 -13.42 -14.99
N VAL A 244 4.68 -13.94 -16.11
CA VAL A 244 4.72 -13.26 -17.41
C VAL A 244 3.34 -13.27 -18.06
N GLU A 245 3.11 -12.38 -19.00
CA GLU A 245 1.93 -12.46 -19.85
C GLU A 245 2.03 -13.73 -20.72
N PRO A 246 0.91 -14.39 -21.08
CA PRO A 246 0.94 -15.70 -21.77
C PRO A 246 1.72 -15.69 -23.08
N GLU A 247 1.81 -14.55 -23.76
CA GLU A 247 2.57 -14.43 -25.02
C GLU A 247 4.09 -14.50 -24.84
N TYR A 248 4.59 -14.35 -23.60
CA TYR A 248 6.02 -14.39 -23.25
C TYR A 248 6.44 -15.66 -22.50
N GLU A 249 5.60 -16.69 -22.49
CA GLU A 249 5.88 -17.99 -21.85
C GLU A 249 7.01 -18.77 -22.58
#